data_a76c8daff496a434f9c54b763b28cf55
#
_entry.id   a76c8daff496a434f9c54b763b28cf55
#
_cell.length_a   1.000
_cell.length_b   1.000
_cell.length_c   1.000
_cell.angle_alpha   90.00
_cell.angle_beta   90.00
_cell.angle_gamma   90.00
#
_symmetry.space_group_name_H-M   'P 1'
#
loop_
_entity.id
_entity.type
_entity.pdbx_description
1 polymer ?
#
loop_
_entity_poly.entity_id
_entity_poly.type
_entity_poly.pdbx_seq_one_letter_code
_entity_poly.pdbx_strand_id
1 'polypeptide(L)'
;CKKCQLEEACPIHAAKKNTDGKLEIDVELCNHCGRCIGKCPFHCNDEGVDGYKVYVGGRWGKKIAHGQMLHKIFTDKNEVLDTVEKAILLFRSAGESGERFADTINRIGFANAEKILLSDELLQKKAEILGLDVVGGATC
;
A
#
# COMPACT_ATOMS: atom_id res chain seq x y z
N CYS A 1 -5.09 -21.16 -27.04
CA CYS A 1 -5.59 -19.91 -27.67
C CYS A 1 -4.53 -19.34 -28.61
N LYS A 2 -4.91 -19.03 -29.85
CA LYS A 2 -4.00 -18.31 -30.78
C LYS A 2 -3.72 -16.87 -30.28
N LYS A 3 -4.73 -16.23 -29.71
CA LYS A 3 -4.71 -14.88 -29.12
C LYS A 3 -5.21 -14.93 -27.69
N CYS A 4 -4.53 -14.31 -26.74
CA CYS A 4 -4.93 -14.29 -25.34
C CYS A 4 -5.59 -12.95 -25.00
N GLN A 5 -6.90 -12.98 -24.72
CA GLN A 5 -7.62 -11.75 -24.35
C GLN A 5 -7.17 -11.15 -23.00
N LEU A 6 -6.64 -11.99 -22.10
CA LEU A 6 -6.09 -11.50 -20.82
C LEU A 6 -4.80 -10.70 -21.03
N GLU A 7 -3.94 -11.16 -21.95
CA GLU A 7 -2.71 -10.44 -22.32
C GLU A 7 -3.05 -9.11 -23.00
N GLU A 8 -4.04 -9.08 -23.90
CA GLU A 8 -4.50 -7.86 -24.57
C GLU A 8 -5.18 -6.87 -23.61
N ALA A 9 -5.89 -7.39 -22.59
CA ALA A 9 -6.57 -6.57 -21.61
C ALA A 9 -5.61 -5.90 -20.58
N CYS A 10 -4.38 -6.41 -20.46
CA CYS A 10 -3.41 -5.90 -19.49
C CYS A 10 -2.71 -4.64 -19.98
N PRO A 11 -2.99 -3.44 -19.42
CA PRO A 11 -2.46 -2.17 -19.93
C PRO A 11 -0.96 -1.99 -19.67
N ILE A 12 -0.39 -2.78 -18.76
CA ILE A 12 1.02 -2.73 -18.36
C ILE A 12 1.77 -4.00 -18.73
N HIS A 13 1.13 -4.88 -19.54
CA HIS A 13 1.72 -6.12 -20.03
C HIS A 13 2.29 -7.06 -18.93
N ALA A 14 1.71 -7.01 -17.71
CA ALA A 14 2.03 -7.93 -16.62
C ALA A 14 1.49 -9.34 -16.87
N ALA A 15 0.40 -9.47 -17.64
CA ALA A 15 -0.17 -10.75 -18.03
C ALA A 15 0.37 -11.16 -19.40
N LYS A 16 1.05 -12.31 -19.49
CA LYS A 16 1.67 -12.82 -20.74
C LYS A 16 1.50 -14.33 -20.82
N LYS A 17 1.51 -14.85 -22.06
CA LYS A 17 1.64 -16.29 -22.28
C LYS A 17 3.10 -16.69 -22.19
N ASN A 18 3.37 -17.76 -21.44
CA ASN A 18 4.69 -18.39 -21.44
C ASN A 18 4.91 -19.27 -22.70
N THR A 19 6.08 -19.87 -22.78
CA THR A 19 6.48 -20.77 -23.89
C THR A 19 5.55 -21.98 -24.06
N ASP A 20 4.90 -22.42 -22.97
CA ASP A 20 3.95 -23.54 -22.97
C ASP A 20 2.53 -23.08 -23.33
N GLY A 21 2.33 -21.80 -23.61
CA GLY A 21 1.03 -21.22 -23.93
C GLY A 21 0.13 -21.01 -22.73
N LYS A 22 0.64 -21.15 -21.49
CA LYS A 22 -0.09 -20.86 -20.26
C LYS A 22 0.02 -19.38 -19.93
N LEU A 23 -1.04 -18.82 -19.34
CA LEU A 23 -1.02 -17.46 -18.81
C LEU A 23 -0.15 -17.41 -17.55
N GLU A 24 0.77 -16.47 -17.52
CA GLU A 24 1.54 -16.06 -16.35
C GLU A 24 1.27 -14.60 -16.06
N ILE A 25 1.14 -14.26 -14.78
CA ILE A 25 1.02 -12.88 -14.32
C ILE A 25 2.29 -12.55 -13.54
N ASP A 26 3.05 -11.59 -14.06
CA ASP A 26 4.18 -11.02 -13.35
C ASP A 26 3.66 -10.20 -12.17
N VAL A 27 3.83 -10.74 -10.96
CA VAL A 27 3.29 -10.14 -9.73
C VAL A 27 4.01 -8.85 -9.34
N GLU A 28 5.28 -8.71 -9.73
CA GLU A 28 6.06 -7.50 -9.46
C GLU A 28 5.61 -6.34 -10.36
N LEU A 29 5.23 -6.65 -11.60
CA LEU A 29 4.75 -5.66 -12.56
C LEU A 29 3.24 -5.39 -12.38
N CYS A 30 2.47 -6.36 -11.88
CA CYS A 30 1.02 -6.27 -11.79
C CYS A 30 0.56 -5.21 -10.79
N ASN A 31 -0.17 -4.18 -11.26
CA ASN A 31 -0.73 -3.14 -10.41
C ASN A 31 -2.13 -3.49 -9.84
N HIS A 32 -2.58 -4.72 -9.99
CA HIS A 32 -3.86 -5.23 -9.46
C HIS A 32 -5.09 -4.42 -9.91
N CYS A 33 -5.11 -3.93 -11.15
CA CYS A 33 -6.21 -3.10 -11.66
C CYS A 33 -7.49 -3.86 -12.00
N GLY A 34 -7.48 -5.20 -11.97
CA GLY A 34 -8.64 -6.06 -12.23
C GLY A 34 -9.12 -6.14 -13.69
N ARG A 35 -8.49 -5.42 -14.63
CA ARG A 35 -8.95 -5.37 -16.04
C ARG A 35 -8.95 -6.72 -16.75
N CYS A 36 -8.13 -7.66 -16.32
CA CYS A 36 -8.08 -9.01 -16.89
C CYS A 36 -9.19 -9.94 -16.36
N ILE A 37 -9.85 -9.59 -15.25
CA ILE A 37 -10.91 -10.42 -14.66
C ILE A 37 -12.08 -10.50 -15.62
N GLY A 38 -12.60 -11.73 -15.83
CA GLY A 38 -13.73 -12.01 -16.71
C GLY A 38 -13.47 -11.80 -18.21
N LYS A 39 -12.21 -11.62 -18.65
CA LYS A 39 -11.87 -11.42 -20.06
C LYS A 39 -11.57 -12.72 -20.81
N CYS A 40 -11.41 -13.84 -20.11
CA CYS A 40 -11.13 -15.12 -20.74
C CYS A 40 -12.43 -15.79 -21.20
N PRO A 41 -12.59 -16.12 -22.50
CA PRO A 41 -13.79 -16.82 -22.99
C PRO A 41 -13.86 -18.28 -22.49
N PHE A 42 -12.79 -18.78 -21.89
CA PHE A 42 -12.71 -20.11 -21.26
C PHE A 42 -12.75 -20.06 -19.73
N HIS A 43 -13.14 -18.92 -19.16
CA HIS A 43 -13.38 -18.76 -17.73
C HIS A 43 -12.17 -19.10 -16.83
N CYS A 44 -10.94 -18.87 -17.30
CA CYS A 44 -9.74 -19.19 -16.52
C CYS A 44 -9.33 -18.07 -15.55
N ASN A 45 -10.00 -16.92 -15.54
CA ASN A 45 -9.72 -15.78 -14.67
C ASN A 45 -10.98 -14.92 -14.46
N ASP A 46 -12.04 -15.53 -13.95
CA ASP A 46 -13.34 -14.87 -13.77
C ASP A 46 -13.51 -14.31 -12.35
N GLU A 47 -12.73 -14.80 -11.40
CA GLU A 47 -12.85 -14.43 -10.00
C GLU A 47 -11.79 -13.40 -9.61
N GLY A 48 -12.19 -12.46 -8.78
CA GLY A 48 -11.31 -11.47 -8.17
C GLY A 48 -11.85 -11.06 -6.81
N VAL A 49 -10.96 -10.69 -5.91
CA VAL A 49 -11.31 -10.15 -4.61
C VAL A 49 -10.96 -8.67 -4.61
N ASP A 50 -11.89 -7.84 -4.13
CA ASP A 50 -11.62 -6.43 -3.92
C ASP A 50 -10.52 -6.24 -2.87
N GLY A 51 -9.59 -5.34 -3.15
CA GLY A 51 -8.47 -5.04 -2.26
C GLY A 51 -8.19 -3.56 -2.17
N TYR A 52 -7.53 -3.18 -1.10
CA TYR A 52 -7.15 -1.80 -0.80
C TYR A 52 -5.63 -1.68 -0.80
N LYS A 53 -5.13 -0.61 -1.41
CA LYS A 53 -3.73 -0.19 -1.33
C LYS A 53 -3.62 1.00 -0.41
N VAL A 54 -2.73 0.93 0.57
CA VAL A 54 -2.46 2.02 1.50
C VAL A 54 -1.16 2.70 1.10
N TYR A 55 -1.21 4.01 0.97
CA TYR A 55 -0.06 4.87 0.67
C TYR A 55 0.20 5.78 1.85
N VAL A 56 1.44 5.90 2.27
CA VAL A 56 1.85 6.71 3.41
C VAL A 56 2.90 7.74 3.01
N GLY A 57 3.01 8.83 3.76
CA GLY A 57 4.04 9.85 3.55
C GLY A 57 3.78 10.81 2.40
N GLY A 58 2.57 10.84 1.84
CA GLY A 58 2.19 11.85 0.85
C GLY A 58 2.12 13.25 1.46
N ARG A 59 2.56 14.26 0.71
CA ARG A 59 2.41 15.68 1.11
C ARG A 59 2.23 16.59 -0.10
N TRP A 60 1.52 17.67 0.12
CA TRP A 60 1.29 18.72 -0.85
C TRP A 60 1.63 20.09 -0.24
N GLY A 61 2.04 21.05 -1.06
CA GLY A 61 2.38 22.41 -0.67
C GLY A 61 3.76 22.83 -1.16
N LYS A 62 4.53 23.57 -0.35
CA LYS A 62 5.90 24.02 -0.70
C LYS A 62 6.84 22.88 -1.09
N LYS A 63 6.68 21.74 -0.45
CA LYS A 63 7.36 20.48 -0.82
C LYS A 63 6.28 19.48 -1.22
N ILE A 64 6.47 18.83 -2.35
CA ILE A 64 5.56 17.80 -2.88
C ILE A 64 6.25 16.46 -2.74
N ALA A 65 5.54 15.46 -2.23
CA ALA A 65 5.96 14.07 -2.22
C ALA A 65 4.75 13.17 -2.45
N HIS A 66 4.90 12.17 -3.31
CA HIS A 66 3.90 11.11 -3.45
C HIS A 66 3.97 10.17 -2.26
N GLY A 67 2.81 9.65 -1.85
CA GLY A 67 2.77 8.58 -0.86
C GLY A 67 3.46 7.33 -1.41
N GLN A 68 4.17 6.62 -0.55
CA GLN A 68 4.78 5.33 -0.87
C GLN A 68 3.80 4.22 -0.50
N MET A 69 3.58 3.28 -1.41
CA MET A 69 2.65 2.17 -1.21
C MET A 69 3.25 1.14 -0.26
N LEU A 70 2.48 0.71 0.73
CA LEU A 70 2.83 -0.47 1.52
C LEU A 70 2.77 -1.72 0.64
N HIS A 71 3.75 -2.62 0.77
CA HIS A 71 3.86 -3.86 -0.02
C HIS A 71 2.86 -4.94 0.43
N LYS A 72 1.66 -4.51 0.82
CA LYS A 72 0.53 -5.38 1.19
C LYS A 72 -0.74 -4.90 0.49
N ILE A 73 -1.48 -5.83 -0.10
CA ILE A 73 -2.87 -5.61 -0.53
C ILE A 73 -3.77 -6.07 0.63
N PHE A 74 -4.57 -5.15 1.13
CA PHE A 74 -5.51 -5.41 2.22
C PHE A 74 -6.85 -5.88 1.63
N THR A 75 -7.41 -6.96 2.14
CA THR A 75 -8.73 -7.46 1.73
C THR A 75 -9.81 -7.22 2.79
N ASP A 76 -9.41 -6.90 4.01
CA ASP A 76 -10.29 -6.52 5.10
C ASP A 76 -10.21 -5.01 5.37
N LYS A 77 -11.39 -4.37 5.45
CA LYS A 77 -11.52 -2.96 5.79
C LYS A 77 -11.01 -2.63 7.20
N ASN A 78 -11.16 -3.56 8.14
CA ASN A 78 -10.68 -3.35 9.51
C ASN A 78 -9.16 -3.30 9.56
N GLU A 79 -8.46 -4.15 8.80
CA GLU A 79 -7.00 -4.07 8.67
C GLU A 79 -6.53 -2.72 8.10
N VAL A 80 -7.30 -2.13 7.17
CA VAL A 80 -7.00 -0.78 6.65
C VAL A 80 -7.16 0.26 7.74
N LEU A 81 -8.25 0.20 8.53
CA LEU A 81 -8.48 1.12 9.65
C LEU A 81 -7.39 0.99 10.72
N ASP A 82 -7.02 -0.22 11.08
CA ASP A 82 -5.92 -0.50 12.00
C ASP A 82 -4.60 0.09 11.49
N THR A 83 -4.35 -0.03 10.18
CA THR A 83 -3.14 0.54 9.55
C THR A 83 -3.15 2.07 9.59
N VAL A 84 -4.31 2.70 9.41
CA VAL A 84 -4.47 4.15 9.56
C VAL A 84 -4.22 4.56 11.01
N GLU A 85 -4.78 3.85 11.98
CA GLU A 85 -4.51 4.10 13.40
C GLU A 85 -3.04 3.95 13.73
N LYS A 86 -2.39 2.87 13.27
CA LYS A 86 -0.95 2.65 13.41
C LYS A 86 -0.14 3.81 12.82
N ALA A 87 -0.54 4.37 11.67
CA ALA A 87 0.14 5.51 11.08
C ALA A 87 0.05 6.77 11.96
N ILE A 88 -1.08 7.02 12.59
CA ILE A 88 -1.27 8.11 13.55
C ILE A 88 -0.41 7.88 14.80
N LEU A 89 -0.41 6.67 15.35
CA LEU A 89 0.41 6.29 16.50
C LEU A 89 1.90 6.39 16.21
N LEU A 90 2.34 5.95 15.01
CA LEU A 90 3.72 6.10 14.57
C LEU A 90 4.13 7.57 14.52
N PHE A 91 3.30 8.43 13.93
CA PHE A 91 3.61 9.85 13.88
C PHE A 91 3.65 10.49 15.27
N ARG A 92 2.72 10.09 16.17
CA ARG A 92 2.71 10.59 17.56
C ARG A 92 3.95 10.17 18.35
N SER A 93 4.44 8.95 18.16
CA SER A 93 5.58 8.40 18.92
C SER A 93 6.95 8.76 18.35
N ALA A 94 7.05 8.90 17.02
CA ALA A 94 8.31 9.10 16.33
C ALA A 94 8.46 10.46 15.63
N GLY A 95 7.40 11.27 15.56
CA GLY A 95 7.45 12.60 14.95
C GLY A 95 8.23 13.60 15.80
N GLU A 96 8.96 14.48 15.14
CA GLU A 96 9.70 15.57 15.77
C GLU A 96 8.99 16.91 15.56
N SER A 97 9.33 17.92 16.39
CA SER A 97 8.73 19.25 16.28
C SER A 97 8.97 19.85 14.89
N GLY A 98 7.90 20.32 14.24
CA GLY A 98 7.94 20.89 12.90
C GLY A 98 7.94 19.88 11.77
N GLU A 99 8.01 18.58 12.04
CA GLU A 99 7.88 17.54 11.01
C GLU A 99 6.43 17.35 10.56
N ARG A 100 6.27 16.99 9.31
CA ARG A 100 5.06 16.34 8.80
C ARG A 100 5.32 14.83 8.73
N PHE A 101 4.27 14.03 8.70
CA PHE A 101 4.40 12.57 8.65
C PHE A 101 5.31 12.07 7.51
N ALA A 102 5.31 12.75 6.35
CA ALA A 102 6.23 12.47 5.27
C ALA A 102 7.71 12.64 5.67
N ASP A 103 8.01 13.68 6.46
CA ASP A 103 9.38 13.95 6.92
C ASP A 103 9.81 12.89 7.93
N THR A 104 8.91 12.50 8.84
CA THR A 104 9.14 11.41 9.81
C THR A 104 9.44 10.10 9.08
N ILE A 105 8.61 9.70 8.09
CA ILE A 105 8.85 8.48 7.29
C ILE A 105 10.19 8.52 6.58
N ASN A 106 10.56 9.66 5.98
CA ASN A 106 11.84 9.82 5.31
C ASN A 106 13.02 9.70 6.28
N ARG A 107 12.89 10.25 7.50
CA ARG A 107 13.94 10.20 8.53
C ARG A 107 14.15 8.78 9.07
N ILE A 108 13.08 8.06 9.39
CA ILE A 108 13.19 6.68 9.91
C ILE A 108 13.40 5.63 8.80
N GLY A 109 13.20 6.01 7.55
CA GLY A 109 13.25 5.15 6.37
C GLY A 109 11.94 4.41 6.12
N PHE A 110 11.50 4.38 4.85
CA PHE A 110 10.22 3.74 4.47
C PHE A 110 10.15 2.26 4.86
N ALA A 111 11.21 1.49 4.65
CA ALA A 111 11.23 0.07 4.99
C ALA A 111 11.00 -0.19 6.50
N ASN A 112 11.57 0.67 7.36
CA ASN A 112 11.32 0.58 8.80
C ASN A 112 9.89 1.00 9.15
N ALA A 113 9.41 2.11 8.57
CA ALA A 113 8.03 2.56 8.76
C ALA A 113 7.04 1.48 8.35
N GLU A 114 7.23 0.88 7.18
CA GLU A 114 6.39 -0.21 6.68
C GLU A 114 6.38 -1.41 7.62
N LYS A 115 7.55 -1.87 8.06
CA LYS A 115 7.66 -2.98 9.01
C LYS A 115 6.86 -2.71 10.29
N ILE A 116 6.95 -1.50 10.82
CA ILE A 116 6.22 -1.09 12.03
C ILE A 116 4.71 -1.05 11.76
N LEU A 117 4.29 -0.44 10.63
CA LEU A 117 2.88 -0.32 10.26
C LEU A 117 2.20 -1.67 9.97
N LEU A 118 2.95 -2.64 9.46
CA LEU A 118 2.44 -3.99 9.20
C LEU A 118 2.50 -4.91 10.43
N SER A 119 3.17 -4.49 11.51
CA SER A 119 3.15 -5.18 12.82
C SER A 119 1.99 -4.68 13.70
N ASP A 120 1.72 -5.37 14.83
CA ASP A 120 0.72 -4.94 15.81
C ASP A 120 1.32 -4.21 17.03
N GLU A 121 2.61 -3.93 16.97
CA GLU A 121 3.36 -3.34 18.09
C GLU A 121 2.77 -1.99 18.54
N LEU A 122 2.42 -1.12 17.57
CA LEU A 122 1.86 0.20 17.88
C LEU A 122 0.49 0.12 18.55
N LEU A 123 -0.36 -0.83 18.14
CA LEU A 123 -1.67 -1.02 18.77
C LEU A 123 -1.53 -1.56 20.20
N GLN A 124 -0.57 -2.46 20.42
CA GLN A 124 -0.27 -2.97 21.77
C GLN A 124 0.24 -1.87 22.71
N LYS A 125 1.02 -0.91 22.19
CA LYS A 125 1.55 0.23 22.93
C LYS A 125 0.65 1.48 22.87
N LYS A 126 -0.56 1.37 22.36
CA LYS A 126 -1.47 2.50 22.13
C LYS A 126 -1.67 3.37 23.38
N ALA A 127 -1.95 2.76 24.54
CA ALA A 127 -2.18 3.51 25.77
C ALA A 127 -0.92 4.30 26.22
N GLU A 128 0.25 3.72 26.08
CA GLU A 128 1.53 4.35 26.38
C GLU A 128 1.78 5.54 25.45
N ILE A 129 1.63 5.32 24.12
CA ILE A 129 1.85 6.35 23.10
C ILE A 129 0.87 7.52 23.28
N LEU A 130 -0.37 7.25 23.64
CA LEU A 130 -1.37 8.30 23.88
C LEU A 130 -1.08 9.11 25.16
N GLY A 131 -0.35 8.55 26.12
CA GLY A 131 0.11 9.23 27.32
C GLY A 131 1.33 10.14 27.11
N LEU A 132 2.02 10.06 25.97
CA LEU A 132 3.15 10.94 25.66
C LEU A 132 2.68 12.38 25.43
N ASP A 133 3.50 13.35 25.84
CA ASP A 133 3.28 14.74 25.50
C ASP A 133 3.29 14.94 23.98
N VAL A 134 2.39 15.77 23.48
CA VAL A 134 2.33 16.08 22.05
C VAL A 134 3.48 17.01 21.70
N VAL A 135 4.44 16.52 20.95
CA VAL A 135 5.48 17.36 20.37
C VAL A 135 4.79 18.32 19.38
N GLY A 136 4.95 19.62 19.59
CA GLY A 136 4.22 20.66 18.86
C GLY A 136 4.23 20.43 17.36
N GLY A 137 3.03 20.44 16.76
CA GLY A 137 2.84 20.19 15.34
C GLY A 137 3.53 21.21 14.45
N ALA A 138 3.66 20.89 13.15
CA ALA A 138 4.18 21.79 12.16
C ALA A 138 3.35 23.10 12.15
N THR A 139 3.97 24.21 12.42
CA THR A 139 3.36 25.52 12.15
C THR A 139 3.26 25.70 10.65
N CYS A 140 2.04 25.98 10.16
CA CYS A 140 1.79 26.31 8.75
C CYS A 140 2.47 27.63 8.37
#